data_1cad7bade77ccb2124f7217283f51187
#
_entry.id   1cad7bade77ccb2124f7217283f51187
#
_cell.length_a   1.000
_cell.length_b   1.000
_cell.length_c   1.000
_cell.angle_alpha   90.00
_cell.angle_beta   90.00
_cell.angle_gamma   90.00
#
_symmetry.space_group_name_H-M   'P 1'
#
loop_
_entity.id
_entity.type
_entity.pdbx_description
1 polymer ?
#
loop_
_entity_poly.entity_id
_entity_poly.type
_entity_poly.pdbx_seq_one_letter_code
_entity_poly.pdbx_strand_id
1 'polypeptide(L)'
;MKIKEIIGALERFAPLPLQDGFDNAGLQIGLTEAEATGALLCLDVTEAVVDEAVMLGYNLIISHHPLIFKGYKSITGRDYIERCILKAIRNDITIYSAHTNLDNAPGGVNYKIAEKIGLKNVRILEPKEDCLLKLVTFVPTEQAEKVRQALFEAGCGCIGNYDSCSYNLQGEGTFRAMEGANPFCGAVGELHTEAEVRVETILPSFRKGAVVRALMSAHPYEEPAFDLYPLKNTWNQVGSGVVGELAEPETETEFLKRIKKLFEVGCVKHTRLTGRLIQKVALCGGSGAFLASRAVGGGADVFITGEIKYHDYFNYENQILMAEIGHYESEQYTKEIFYSIIRDLCPDVEVQMTRVNTNPIKYL
;
A
#
# COMPACT_ATOMS: atom_id res chain seq x y z
N MET A 1 -20.32 -13.89 3.61
CA MET A 1 -19.61 -12.73 3.00
C MET A 1 -18.85 -13.21 1.77
N LYS A 2 -18.97 -12.51 0.65
CA LYS A 2 -18.26 -12.88 -0.58
C LYS A 2 -16.76 -12.57 -0.48
N ILE A 3 -15.94 -13.38 -1.15
CA ILE A 3 -14.47 -13.20 -1.20
C ILE A 3 -14.10 -11.78 -1.68
N LYS A 4 -14.81 -11.22 -2.68
CA LYS A 4 -14.58 -9.86 -3.16
C LYS A 4 -14.73 -8.78 -2.08
N GLU A 5 -15.57 -9.00 -1.08
CA GLU A 5 -15.80 -8.03 0.00
C GLU A 5 -14.61 -8.02 0.96
N ILE A 6 -14.02 -9.20 1.21
CA ILE A 6 -12.80 -9.35 2.01
C ILE A 6 -11.61 -8.72 1.27
N ILE A 7 -11.45 -9.03 -0.02
CA ILE A 7 -10.42 -8.40 -0.88
C ILE A 7 -10.61 -6.88 -0.88
N GLY A 8 -11.84 -6.40 -1.02
CA GLY A 8 -12.14 -4.96 -0.98
C GLY A 8 -11.76 -4.31 0.36
N ALA A 9 -11.82 -5.02 1.49
CA ALA A 9 -11.35 -4.52 2.77
C ALA A 9 -9.81 -4.36 2.77
N LEU A 10 -9.08 -5.35 2.25
CA LEU A 10 -7.63 -5.29 2.09
C LEU A 10 -7.20 -4.16 1.14
N GLU A 11 -7.89 -3.99 0.01
CA GLU A 11 -7.59 -2.95 -0.98
C GLU A 11 -7.99 -1.53 -0.52
N ARG A 12 -8.91 -1.38 0.42
CA ARG A 12 -9.15 -0.09 1.08
C ARG A 12 -7.98 0.31 1.96
N PHE A 13 -7.37 -0.65 2.66
CA PHE A 13 -6.18 -0.42 3.49
C PHE A 13 -4.92 -0.19 2.64
N ALA A 14 -4.67 -1.06 1.67
CA ALA A 14 -3.51 -1.02 0.78
C ALA A 14 -3.96 -1.11 -0.70
N PRO A 15 -4.36 0.01 -1.32
CA PRO A 15 -4.82 0.04 -2.71
C PRO A 15 -3.79 -0.54 -3.68
N LEU A 16 -4.23 -1.41 -4.61
CA LEU A 16 -3.34 -2.06 -5.59
C LEU A 16 -2.46 -1.07 -6.39
N PRO A 17 -2.93 0.12 -6.78
CA PRO A 17 -2.07 1.09 -7.48
C PRO A 17 -0.87 1.61 -6.67
N LEU A 18 -0.77 1.30 -5.38
CA LEU A 18 0.42 1.59 -4.58
C LEU A 18 1.56 0.62 -4.83
N GLN A 19 1.32 -0.52 -5.51
CA GLN A 19 2.36 -1.49 -5.86
C GLN A 19 3.44 -0.87 -6.75
N ASP A 20 4.61 -1.48 -6.75
CA ASP A 20 5.70 -1.09 -7.63
C ASP A 20 5.48 -1.64 -9.05
N GLY A 21 6.08 -0.98 -10.05
CA GLY A 21 5.80 -1.28 -11.46
C GLY A 21 6.23 -2.67 -11.94
N PHE A 22 7.04 -3.39 -11.17
CA PHE A 22 7.48 -4.77 -11.46
C PHE A 22 6.60 -5.83 -10.78
N ASP A 23 5.70 -5.42 -9.87
CA ASP A 23 4.94 -6.30 -8.98
C ASP A 23 3.69 -6.87 -9.65
N ASN A 24 3.15 -7.93 -9.04
CA ASN A 24 1.90 -8.59 -9.44
C ASN A 24 1.00 -8.85 -8.22
N ALA A 25 0.82 -7.83 -7.36
CA ALA A 25 -0.13 -7.91 -6.25
C ALA A 25 -1.58 -8.00 -6.75
N GLY A 26 -2.48 -8.52 -5.91
CA GLY A 26 -3.90 -8.67 -6.21
C GLY A 26 -4.35 -10.12 -6.31
N LEU A 27 -5.45 -10.34 -7.02
CA LEU A 27 -6.02 -11.67 -7.24
C LEU A 27 -5.08 -12.50 -8.11
N GLN A 28 -4.62 -13.62 -7.56
CA GLN A 28 -3.73 -14.55 -8.26
C GLN A 28 -4.49 -15.70 -8.94
N ILE A 29 -5.45 -16.27 -8.23
CA ILE A 29 -6.22 -17.46 -8.67
C ILE A 29 -7.62 -17.37 -8.07
N GLY A 30 -8.62 -17.89 -8.75
CA GLY A 30 -9.93 -18.20 -8.20
C GLY A 30 -11.02 -17.21 -8.53
N LEU A 31 -12.18 -17.40 -7.90
CA LEU A 31 -13.43 -16.69 -8.16
C LEU A 31 -13.86 -15.85 -6.97
N THR A 32 -13.96 -14.55 -7.14
CA THR A 32 -14.24 -13.59 -6.07
C THR A 32 -15.71 -13.49 -5.69
N GLU A 33 -16.63 -14.01 -6.52
CA GLU A 33 -18.08 -14.01 -6.25
C GLU A 33 -18.52 -15.14 -5.30
N ALA A 34 -17.65 -16.11 -5.02
CA ALA A 34 -17.92 -17.19 -4.07
C ALA A 34 -18.05 -16.66 -2.64
N GLU A 35 -18.88 -17.32 -1.82
CA GLU A 35 -18.93 -17.09 -0.38
C GLU A 35 -17.65 -17.64 0.27
N ALA A 36 -17.05 -16.84 1.15
CA ALA A 36 -15.88 -17.28 1.91
C ALA A 36 -16.29 -18.27 3.00
N THR A 37 -15.65 -19.44 3.02
CA THR A 37 -15.79 -20.43 4.10
C THR A 37 -14.81 -20.17 5.24
N GLY A 38 -13.72 -19.45 4.96
CA GLY A 38 -12.67 -19.03 5.87
C GLY A 38 -11.46 -18.55 5.09
N ALA A 39 -10.55 -17.84 5.77
CA ALA A 39 -9.33 -17.28 5.19
C ALA A 39 -8.08 -17.78 5.93
N LEU A 40 -7.11 -18.32 5.19
CA LEU A 40 -5.78 -18.69 5.68
C LEU A 40 -4.76 -17.63 5.31
N LEU A 41 -4.05 -17.10 6.32
CA LEU A 41 -3.07 -16.03 6.15
C LEU A 41 -1.65 -16.59 6.14
N CYS A 42 -0.86 -16.24 5.14
CA CYS A 42 0.53 -16.70 5.02
C CYS A 42 1.46 -15.59 4.51
N LEU A 43 2.77 -15.81 4.60
CA LEU A 43 3.75 -14.99 3.90
C LEU A 43 3.88 -15.47 2.45
N ASP A 44 4.18 -16.75 2.28
CA ASP A 44 4.35 -17.40 0.98
C ASP A 44 3.29 -18.47 0.77
N VAL A 45 2.86 -18.66 -0.48
CA VAL A 45 1.99 -19.77 -0.87
C VAL A 45 2.86 -20.96 -1.28
N THR A 46 2.78 -22.04 -0.52
CA THR A 46 3.43 -23.33 -0.82
C THR A 46 2.39 -24.43 -0.92
N GLU A 47 2.77 -25.60 -1.46
CA GLU A 47 1.86 -26.76 -1.51
C GLU A 47 1.32 -27.13 -0.12
N ALA A 48 2.16 -27.03 0.93
CA ALA A 48 1.76 -27.32 2.31
C ALA A 48 0.72 -26.30 2.85
N VAL A 49 0.84 -25.02 2.48
CA VAL A 49 -0.15 -23.98 2.83
C VAL A 49 -1.49 -24.24 2.14
N VAL A 50 -1.46 -24.65 0.86
CA VAL A 50 -2.70 -25.03 0.15
C VAL A 50 -3.33 -26.28 0.78
N ASP A 51 -2.53 -27.28 1.19
CA ASP A 51 -3.03 -28.46 1.90
C ASP A 51 -3.65 -28.10 3.26
N GLU A 52 -3.04 -27.16 3.99
CA GLU A 52 -3.60 -26.67 5.26
C GLU A 52 -4.97 -26.00 5.03
N ALA A 53 -5.11 -25.15 4.00
CA ALA A 53 -6.39 -24.53 3.65
C ALA A 53 -7.46 -25.57 3.31
N VAL A 54 -7.11 -26.61 2.53
CA VAL A 54 -8.01 -27.75 2.22
C VAL A 54 -8.43 -28.48 3.50
N MET A 55 -7.50 -28.79 4.40
CA MET A 55 -7.80 -29.46 5.67
C MET A 55 -8.72 -28.66 6.58
N LEU A 56 -8.59 -27.34 6.57
CA LEU A 56 -9.43 -26.42 7.34
C LEU A 56 -10.79 -26.19 6.67
N GLY A 57 -10.98 -26.59 5.42
CA GLY A 57 -12.17 -26.27 4.64
C GLY A 57 -12.26 -24.80 4.23
N TYR A 58 -11.14 -24.08 4.21
CA TYR A 58 -11.07 -22.69 3.81
C TYR A 58 -10.85 -22.55 2.30
N ASN A 59 -11.60 -21.64 1.68
CA ASN A 59 -11.54 -21.40 0.24
C ASN A 59 -10.86 -20.06 -0.14
N LEU A 60 -10.20 -19.39 0.82
CA LEU A 60 -9.44 -18.18 0.59
C LEU A 60 -8.06 -18.28 1.25
N ILE A 61 -7.01 -18.02 0.48
CA ILE A 61 -5.64 -17.81 0.98
C ILE A 61 -5.27 -16.36 0.71
N ILE A 62 -4.77 -15.68 1.74
CA ILE A 62 -4.25 -14.32 1.66
C ILE A 62 -2.77 -14.38 1.97
N SER A 63 -1.94 -14.02 0.99
CA SER A 63 -0.48 -14.04 1.13
C SER A 63 0.13 -12.64 0.99
N HIS A 64 1.34 -12.48 1.51
CA HIS A 64 2.14 -11.31 1.20
C HIS A 64 2.76 -11.45 -0.19
N HIS A 65 3.57 -12.47 -0.41
CA HIS A 65 4.21 -12.69 -1.69
C HIS A 65 3.22 -13.24 -2.74
N PRO A 66 3.20 -12.66 -3.96
CA PRO A 66 2.39 -13.18 -5.04
C PRO A 66 2.90 -14.56 -5.47
N LEU A 67 1.99 -15.54 -5.54
CA LEU A 67 2.33 -16.87 -6.05
C LEU A 67 2.79 -16.79 -7.50
N ILE A 68 2.14 -15.97 -8.31
CA ILE A 68 2.42 -15.76 -9.73
C ILE A 68 3.13 -14.43 -9.90
N PHE A 69 4.45 -14.39 -9.76
CA PHE A 69 5.23 -13.17 -9.96
C PHE A 69 5.46 -12.85 -11.44
N LYS A 70 5.61 -13.90 -12.28
CA LYS A 70 5.77 -13.80 -13.73
C LYS A 70 4.72 -14.63 -14.43
N GLY A 71 4.16 -14.13 -15.55
CA GLY A 71 3.14 -14.83 -16.31
C GLY A 71 3.60 -16.21 -16.84
N TYR A 72 2.73 -17.21 -16.75
CA TYR A 72 2.96 -18.56 -17.24
C TYR A 72 2.37 -18.74 -18.65
N LYS A 73 3.12 -19.38 -19.54
CA LYS A 73 2.64 -19.79 -20.89
C LYS A 73 1.90 -21.13 -20.88
N SER A 74 2.14 -21.95 -19.87
CA SER A 74 1.50 -23.26 -19.68
C SER A 74 1.53 -23.63 -18.20
N ILE A 75 0.56 -24.39 -17.73
CA ILE A 75 0.47 -24.89 -16.34
C ILE A 75 0.40 -26.42 -16.43
N THR A 76 1.48 -27.09 -16.07
CA THR A 76 1.67 -28.54 -16.26
C THR A 76 2.16 -29.26 -14.99
N GLY A 77 2.42 -28.51 -13.91
CA GLY A 77 2.91 -29.04 -12.63
C GLY A 77 4.43 -29.24 -12.55
N ARG A 78 5.20 -28.58 -13.43
CA ARG A 78 6.67 -28.74 -13.49
C ARG A 78 7.39 -28.17 -12.28
N ASP A 79 6.94 -27.04 -11.78
CA ASP A 79 7.52 -26.38 -10.62
C ASP A 79 6.49 -26.29 -9.46
N TYR A 80 6.95 -25.80 -8.30
CA TYR A 80 6.08 -25.71 -7.12
C TYR A 80 4.93 -24.71 -7.32
N ILE A 81 5.14 -23.64 -8.10
CA ILE A 81 4.10 -22.63 -8.37
C ILE A 81 2.99 -23.26 -9.21
N GLU A 82 3.34 -23.94 -10.32
CA GLU A 82 2.36 -24.64 -11.16
C GLU A 82 1.58 -25.69 -10.35
N ARG A 83 2.24 -26.42 -9.42
CA ARG A 83 1.57 -27.39 -8.54
C ARG A 83 0.63 -26.73 -7.55
N CYS A 84 1.01 -25.59 -6.95
CA CYS A 84 0.12 -24.80 -6.11
C CYS A 84 -1.10 -24.28 -6.89
N ILE A 85 -0.90 -23.77 -8.13
CA ILE A 85 -1.97 -23.31 -9.01
C ILE A 85 -2.97 -24.44 -9.28
N LEU A 86 -2.48 -25.62 -9.73
CA LEU A 86 -3.33 -26.77 -10.03
C LEU A 86 -4.08 -27.27 -8.79
N LYS A 87 -3.42 -27.28 -7.63
CA LYS A 87 -4.02 -27.71 -6.37
C LYS A 87 -5.10 -26.73 -5.90
N ALA A 88 -4.84 -25.43 -5.96
CA ALA A 88 -5.80 -24.40 -5.60
C ALA A 88 -7.06 -24.45 -6.49
N ILE A 89 -6.88 -24.56 -7.82
CA ILE A 89 -8.00 -24.64 -8.77
C ILE A 89 -8.85 -25.92 -8.52
N ARG A 90 -8.22 -27.07 -8.27
CA ARG A 90 -8.94 -28.33 -8.02
C ARG A 90 -9.75 -28.35 -6.73
N ASN A 91 -9.43 -27.46 -5.79
CA ASN A 91 -10.10 -27.37 -4.48
C ASN A 91 -10.90 -26.07 -4.32
N ASP A 92 -11.18 -25.36 -5.42
CA ASP A 92 -11.93 -24.11 -5.44
C ASP A 92 -11.36 -23.03 -4.48
N ILE A 93 -10.03 -22.99 -4.29
CA ILE A 93 -9.34 -22.04 -3.42
C ILE A 93 -8.98 -20.81 -4.23
N THR A 94 -9.40 -19.65 -3.74
CA THR A 94 -8.99 -18.34 -4.22
C THR A 94 -7.72 -17.89 -3.51
N ILE A 95 -6.75 -17.36 -4.26
CA ILE A 95 -5.48 -16.82 -3.72
C ILE A 95 -5.40 -15.34 -4.06
N TYR A 96 -5.24 -14.51 -3.04
CA TYR A 96 -5.02 -13.07 -3.13
C TYR A 96 -3.71 -12.70 -2.46
N SER A 97 -2.94 -11.80 -3.06
CA SER A 97 -1.66 -11.33 -2.50
C SER A 97 -1.64 -9.82 -2.35
N ALA A 98 -1.23 -9.32 -1.18
CA ALA A 98 -0.92 -7.92 -0.95
C ALA A 98 0.58 -7.80 -0.64
N HIS A 99 1.34 -7.31 -1.61
CA HIS A 99 2.79 -7.30 -1.65
C HIS A 99 3.32 -5.87 -1.54
N THR A 100 3.97 -5.31 -2.55
CA THR A 100 4.55 -3.97 -2.47
C THR A 100 3.49 -2.87 -2.30
N ASN A 101 2.24 -3.09 -2.66
CA ASN A 101 1.15 -2.19 -2.29
C ASN A 101 0.96 -2.08 -0.78
N LEU A 102 1.14 -3.19 -0.04
CA LEU A 102 1.08 -3.21 1.42
C LEU A 102 2.36 -2.64 2.04
N ASP A 103 3.54 -2.88 1.43
CA ASP A 103 4.81 -2.29 1.88
C ASP A 103 4.78 -0.76 1.82
N ASN A 104 4.17 -0.22 0.75
CA ASN A 104 4.08 1.21 0.49
C ASN A 104 2.91 1.90 1.24
N ALA A 105 1.98 1.15 1.82
CA ALA A 105 0.80 1.71 2.49
C ALA A 105 1.11 2.23 3.90
N PRO A 106 0.40 3.28 4.36
CA PRO A 106 0.42 3.68 5.77
C PRO A 106 -0.03 2.51 6.66
N GLY A 107 0.70 2.24 7.74
CA GLY A 107 0.42 1.10 8.62
C GLY A 107 0.75 -0.28 8.04
N GLY A 108 1.38 -0.34 6.86
CA GLY A 108 1.77 -1.60 6.20
C GLY A 108 3.02 -2.24 6.81
N VAL A 109 3.70 -3.10 6.03
CA VAL A 109 4.77 -3.99 6.52
C VAL A 109 5.89 -3.23 7.22
N ASN A 110 6.39 -2.14 6.62
CA ASN A 110 7.48 -1.35 7.20
C ASN A 110 7.09 -0.68 8.52
N TYR A 111 5.83 -0.23 8.65
CA TYR A 111 5.30 0.27 9.91
C TYR A 111 5.18 -0.82 10.97
N LYS A 112 4.81 -2.05 10.57
CA LYS A 112 4.75 -3.19 11.48
C LYS A 112 6.12 -3.58 12.02
N ILE A 113 7.15 -3.56 11.18
CA ILE A 113 8.53 -3.77 11.61
C ILE A 113 8.94 -2.67 12.61
N ALA A 114 8.65 -1.40 12.30
CA ALA A 114 8.93 -0.26 13.19
C ALA A 114 8.20 -0.37 14.54
N GLU A 115 6.92 -0.80 14.54
CA GLU A 115 6.13 -1.08 15.74
C GLU A 115 6.80 -2.15 16.61
N LYS A 116 7.22 -3.27 16.01
CA LYS A 116 7.92 -4.37 16.71
C LYS A 116 9.22 -3.89 17.36
N ILE A 117 9.98 -3.02 16.67
CA ILE A 117 11.21 -2.43 17.22
C ILE A 117 10.91 -1.42 18.33
N GLY A 118 9.72 -0.83 18.34
CA GLY A 118 9.30 0.21 19.28
C GLY A 118 9.71 1.62 18.86
N LEU A 119 9.84 1.87 17.55
CA LEU A 119 10.21 3.17 17.03
C LEU A 119 9.12 4.21 17.24
N LYS A 120 9.53 5.45 17.49
CA LYS A 120 8.69 6.64 17.58
C LYS A 120 8.92 7.55 16.38
N ASN A 121 8.01 8.49 16.16
CA ASN A 121 8.11 9.49 15.08
C ASN A 121 8.35 8.86 13.71
N VAL A 122 7.68 7.72 13.46
CA VAL A 122 7.85 6.93 12.23
C VAL A 122 7.31 7.68 11.02
N ARG A 123 8.12 7.78 9.98
CA ARG A 123 7.76 8.39 8.69
C ARG A 123 8.34 7.59 7.53
N ILE A 124 7.76 7.75 6.34
CA ILE A 124 8.28 7.11 5.12
C ILE A 124 9.71 7.57 4.85
N LEU A 125 10.57 6.63 4.48
CA LEU A 125 11.97 6.88 4.14
C LEU A 125 12.11 7.43 2.71
N GLU A 126 11.41 6.85 1.76
CA GLU A 126 11.33 7.32 0.37
C GLU A 126 9.86 7.51 -0.05
N PRO A 127 9.32 8.75 0.09
CA PRO A 127 7.96 9.07 -0.33
C PRO A 127 7.73 8.88 -1.83
N LYS A 128 6.53 8.45 -2.21
CA LYS A 128 6.16 8.25 -3.61
C LYS A 128 5.95 9.57 -4.33
N GLU A 129 6.49 9.68 -5.54
CA GLU A 129 6.42 10.86 -6.41
C GLU A 129 5.45 10.63 -7.58
N ASP A 130 5.07 11.72 -8.28
CA ASP A 130 4.26 11.70 -9.51
C ASP A 130 2.91 10.94 -9.39
N CYS A 131 2.36 10.84 -8.20
CA CYS A 131 1.14 10.08 -7.90
C CYS A 131 -0.03 10.94 -7.41
N LEU A 132 0.11 12.27 -7.45
CA LEU A 132 -0.91 13.21 -7.03
C LEU A 132 -1.41 14.05 -8.20
N LEU A 133 -2.71 14.37 -8.18
CA LEU A 133 -3.35 15.29 -9.11
C LEU A 133 -4.02 16.43 -8.33
N LYS A 134 -4.14 17.59 -8.96
CA LYS A 134 -5.07 18.65 -8.56
C LYS A 134 -6.28 18.61 -9.49
N LEU A 135 -7.47 18.51 -8.93
CA LEU A 135 -8.72 18.76 -9.62
C LEU A 135 -9.09 20.25 -9.43
N VAL A 136 -9.50 20.88 -10.51
CA VAL A 136 -10.14 22.20 -10.52
C VAL A 136 -11.48 22.06 -11.23
N THR A 137 -12.56 22.64 -10.65
CA THR A 137 -13.87 22.69 -11.28
C THR A 137 -14.56 23.99 -10.91
N PHE A 138 -15.58 24.38 -11.68
CA PHE A 138 -16.30 25.63 -11.55
C PHE A 138 -17.78 25.32 -11.35
N VAL A 139 -18.31 25.71 -10.19
CA VAL A 139 -19.63 25.26 -9.72
C VAL A 139 -20.49 26.46 -9.37
N PRO A 140 -21.76 26.54 -9.81
CA PRO A 140 -22.68 27.59 -9.34
C PRO A 140 -22.66 27.68 -7.83
N THR A 141 -22.63 28.90 -7.30
CA THR A 141 -22.36 29.20 -5.88
C THR A 141 -23.23 28.36 -4.93
N GLU A 142 -24.53 28.23 -5.24
CA GLU A 142 -25.48 27.49 -4.39
C GLU A 142 -25.24 25.96 -4.38
N GLN A 143 -24.53 25.42 -5.39
CA GLN A 143 -24.27 23.97 -5.54
C GLN A 143 -22.86 23.59 -5.07
N ALA A 144 -22.00 24.55 -4.77
CA ALA A 144 -20.58 24.31 -4.48
C ALA A 144 -20.35 23.38 -3.29
N GLU A 145 -21.14 23.48 -2.21
CA GLU A 145 -21.02 22.62 -1.03
C GLU A 145 -21.32 21.15 -1.37
N LYS A 146 -22.43 20.92 -2.10
CA LYS A 146 -22.83 19.57 -2.52
C LYS A 146 -21.76 18.89 -3.39
N VAL A 147 -21.17 19.65 -4.33
CA VAL A 147 -20.12 19.12 -5.22
C VAL A 147 -18.84 18.83 -4.43
N ARG A 148 -18.41 19.74 -3.56
CA ARG A 148 -17.23 19.51 -2.68
C ARG A 148 -17.39 18.26 -1.84
N GLN A 149 -18.54 18.09 -1.18
CA GLN A 149 -18.80 16.92 -0.36
C GLN A 149 -18.68 15.62 -1.17
N ALA A 150 -19.27 15.57 -2.37
CA ALA A 150 -19.15 14.42 -3.25
C ALA A 150 -17.71 14.13 -3.69
N LEU A 151 -16.89 15.17 -3.91
CA LEU A 151 -15.47 15.02 -4.22
C LEU A 151 -14.68 14.46 -3.03
N PHE A 152 -14.96 14.93 -1.81
CA PHE A 152 -14.30 14.42 -0.59
C PHE A 152 -14.65 12.96 -0.32
N GLU A 153 -15.92 12.58 -0.45
CA GLU A 153 -16.36 11.18 -0.33
C GLU A 153 -15.73 10.27 -1.39
N ALA A 154 -15.42 10.80 -2.57
CA ALA A 154 -14.71 10.07 -3.62
C ALA A 154 -13.19 9.96 -3.37
N GLY A 155 -12.65 10.64 -2.35
CA GLY A 155 -11.26 10.55 -1.90
C GLY A 155 -10.37 11.74 -2.27
N CYS A 156 -10.96 12.91 -2.50
CA CYS A 156 -10.22 14.16 -2.62
C CYS A 156 -9.91 14.78 -1.23
N GLY A 157 -8.95 15.69 -1.20
CA GLY A 157 -8.74 16.63 -0.09
C GLY A 157 -7.93 16.09 1.09
N CYS A 158 -7.20 14.97 0.95
CA CYS A 158 -6.32 14.48 2.01
C CYS A 158 -4.92 15.06 1.88
N ILE A 159 -4.46 15.81 2.90
CA ILE A 159 -3.11 16.38 2.99
C ILE A 159 -2.55 16.12 4.39
N GLY A 160 -1.62 15.18 4.53
CA GLY A 160 -1.10 14.78 5.83
C GLY A 160 -2.23 14.27 6.74
N ASN A 161 -2.38 14.87 7.91
CA ASN A 161 -3.41 14.54 8.89
C ASN A 161 -4.69 15.38 8.73
N TYR A 162 -4.87 16.07 7.60
CA TYR A 162 -6.06 16.86 7.30
C TYR A 162 -6.83 16.20 6.16
N ASP A 163 -8.14 16.14 6.30
CA ASP A 163 -9.08 15.75 5.25
C ASP A 163 -9.90 16.96 4.76
N SER A 164 -10.74 16.77 3.77
CA SER A 164 -11.66 17.78 3.24
C SER A 164 -10.97 19.10 2.83
N CYS A 165 -9.69 19.03 2.45
CA CYS A 165 -8.92 20.17 2.01
C CYS A 165 -9.33 20.61 0.62
N SER A 166 -9.80 21.86 0.50
CA SER A 166 -10.04 22.54 -0.77
C SER A 166 -9.68 24.01 -0.68
N TYR A 167 -9.41 24.62 -1.82
CA TYR A 167 -9.32 26.07 -1.95
C TYR A 167 -10.42 26.56 -2.85
N ASN A 168 -11.15 27.59 -2.43
CA ASN A 168 -12.34 28.06 -3.11
C ASN A 168 -12.21 29.54 -3.43
N LEU A 169 -12.51 29.92 -4.68
CA LEU A 169 -12.51 31.31 -5.17
C LEU A 169 -13.86 31.61 -5.80
N GLN A 170 -14.47 32.73 -5.42
CA GLN A 170 -15.65 33.25 -6.10
C GLN A 170 -15.25 33.95 -7.40
N GLY A 171 -16.03 33.73 -8.44
CA GLY A 171 -15.81 34.30 -9.76
C GLY A 171 -17.08 34.22 -10.62
N GLU A 172 -16.91 34.52 -11.89
CA GLU A 172 -17.98 34.44 -12.88
C GLU A 172 -17.54 33.54 -14.04
N GLY A 173 -18.38 32.52 -14.36
CA GLY A 173 -18.25 31.71 -15.54
C GLY A 173 -19.12 32.26 -16.67
N THR A 174 -18.67 32.14 -17.92
CA THR A 174 -19.45 32.51 -19.08
C THR A 174 -19.57 31.37 -20.06
N PHE A 175 -20.76 31.14 -20.60
CA PHE A 175 -21.01 30.16 -21.64
C PHE A 175 -22.18 30.56 -22.53
N ARG A 176 -22.25 29.92 -23.71
CA ARG A 176 -23.41 30.01 -24.61
C ARG A 176 -23.85 28.59 -24.94
N ALA A 177 -25.04 28.22 -24.49
CA ALA A 177 -25.63 26.95 -24.85
C ALA A 177 -25.93 26.90 -26.35
N MET A 178 -25.52 25.85 -27.04
CA MET A 178 -25.79 25.63 -28.47
C MET A 178 -27.08 24.82 -28.66
N GLU A 179 -27.56 24.77 -29.90
CA GLU A 179 -28.72 23.92 -30.25
C GLU A 179 -28.47 22.44 -29.87
N GLY A 180 -29.40 21.83 -29.15
CA GLY A 180 -29.28 20.47 -28.61
C GLY A 180 -28.82 20.38 -27.16
N ALA A 181 -28.33 21.48 -26.58
CA ALA A 181 -27.99 21.53 -25.14
C ALA A 181 -29.23 21.74 -24.26
N ASN A 182 -29.16 21.22 -23.03
CA ASN A 182 -30.18 21.44 -22.00
C ASN A 182 -29.53 22.13 -20.78
N PRO A 183 -29.26 23.45 -20.85
CA PRO A 183 -28.52 24.17 -19.84
C PRO A 183 -29.27 24.22 -18.50
N PHE A 184 -28.57 24.03 -17.40
CA PHE A 184 -29.06 24.22 -16.01
C PHE A 184 -29.53 25.66 -15.77
N CYS A 185 -28.80 26.66 -16.31
CA CYS A 185 -29.10 28.09 -16.24
C CYS A 185 -28.82 28.73 -17.60
N GLY A 186 -29.37 29.93 -17.84
CA GLY A 186 -29.30 30.61 -19.13
C GLY A 186 -30.25 30.04 -20.18
N ALA A 187 -30.15 30.53 -21.45
CA ALA A 187 -30.98 30.11 -22.58
C ALA A 187 -30.10 29.74 -23.79
N VAL A 188 -30.61 28.82 -24.64
CA VAL A 188 -29.93 28.40 -25.88
C VAL A 188 -29.78 29.60 -26.83
N GLY A 189 -28.54 29.78 -27.33
CA GLY A 189 -28.17 30.88 -28.25
C GLY A 189 -27.76 32.18 -27.58
N GLU A 190 -27.97 32.36 -26.27
CA GLU A 190 -27.64 33.54 -25.52
C GLU A 190 -26.32 33.38 -24.73
N LEU A 191 -25.52 34.43 -24.66
CA LEU A 191 -24.36 34.48 -23.75
C LEU A 191 -24.84 34.65 -22.32
N HIS A 192 -24.58 33.66 -21.48
CA HIS A 192 -24.93 33.69 -20.06
C HIS A 192 -23.68 33.93 -19.20
N THR A 193 -23.85 34.67 -18.11
CA THR A 193 -22.84 34.81 -17.04
C THR A 193 -23.41 34.27 -15.75
N GLU A 194 -22.71 33.33 -15.12
CA GLU A 194 -23.12 32.70 -13.86
C GLU A 194 -22.11 32.98 -12.75
N ALA A 195 -22.63 33.24 -11.55
CA ALA A 195 -21.79 33.36 -10.36
C ALA A 195 -21.31 31.95 -9.91
N GLU A 196 -20.03 31.71 -10.00
CA GLU A 196 -19.45 30.40 -9.75
C GLU A 196 -18.37 30.43 -8.66
N VAL A 197 -18.18 29.30 -8.00
CA VAL A 197 -17.05 29.01 -7.13
C VAL A 197 -16.09 28.10 -7.89
N ARG A 198 -14.85 28.57 -8.09
CA ARG A 198 -13.76 27.71 -8.49
C ARG A 198 -13.33 26.89 -7.28
N VAL A 199 -13.49 25.57 -7.37
CA VAL A 199 -13.09 24.59 -6.34
C VAL A 199 -11.81 23.90 -6.78
N GLU A 200 -10.76 23.98 -5.95
CA GLU A 200 -9.51 23.25 -6.15
C GLU A 200 -9.30 22.25 -5.03
N THR A 201 -8.95 21.01 -5.36
CA THR A 201 -8.64 19.97 -4.39
C THR A 201 -7.59 19.00 -4.91
N ILE A 202 -6.93 18.27 -4.00
CA ILE A 202 -5.90 17.28 -4.32
C ILE A 202 -6.48 15.87 -4.25
N LEU A 203 -5.96 14.97 -5.09
CA LEU A 203 -6.34 13.55 -5.06
C LEU A 203 -5.17 12.65 -5.49
N PRO A 204 -5.10 11.39 -5.00
CA PRO A 204 -4.24 10.38 -5.58
C PRO A 204 -4.64 10.07 -7.03
N SER A 205 -3.67 9.92 -7.94
CA SER A 205 -3.92 9.73 -9.38
C SER A 205 -4.82 8.52 -9.69
N PHE A 206 -4.71 7.45 -8.91
CA PHE A 206 -5.54 6.26 -9.07
C PHE A 206 -7.02 6.47 -8.69
N ARG A 207 -7.35 7.51 -7.92
CA ARG A 207 -8.73 7.91 -7.60
C ARG A 207 -9.39 8.71 -8.71
N LYS A 208 -8.65 9.13 -9.76
CA LYS A 208 -9.15 9.95 -10.87
C LYS A 208 -10.51 9.48 -11.38
N GLY A 209 -10.65 8.19 -11.70
CA GLY A 209 -11.90 7.67 -12.28
C GLY A 209 -13.10 7.75 -11.32
N ALA A 210 -12.91 7.49 -10.03
CA ALA A 210 -13.95 7.60 -9.01
C ALA A 210 -14.35 9.06 -8.79
N VAL A 211 -13.35 9.94 -8.68
CA VAL A 211 -13.55 11.38 -8.45
C VAL A 211 -14.26 12.05 -9.63
N VAL A 212 -13.87 11.75 -10.88
CA VAL A 212 -14.56 12.31 -12.07
C VAL A 212 -16.01 11.82 -12.14
N ARG A 213 -16.29 10.54 -11.84
CA ARG A 213 -17.68 10.05 -11.79
C ARG A 213 -18.49 10.78 -10.70
N ALA A 214 -17.92 11.01 -9.53
CA ALA A 214 -18.59 11.74 -8.45
C ALA A 214 -18.86 13.19 -8.83
N LEU A 215 -17.90 13.86 -9.50
CA LEU A 215 -18.06 15.20 -10.04
C LEU A 215 -19.25 15.24 -11.02
N MET A 216 -19.23 14.39 -12.05
CA MET A 216 -20.28 14.34 -13.08
C MET A 216 -21.67 14.04 -12.51
N SER A 217 -21.76 13.26 -11.45
CA SER A 217 -23.02 12.92 -10.78
C SER A 217 -23.55 14.03 -9.87
N ALA A 218 -22.66 14.80 -9.24
CA ALA A 218 -23.05 15.83 -8.26
C ALA A 218 -23.23 17.19 -8.87
N HIS A 219 -22.53 17.48 -9.98
CA HIS A 219 -22.55 18.76 -10.64
C HIS A 219 -23.90 19.04 -11.32
N PRO A 220 -24.45 20.27 -11.24
CA PRO A 220 -25.75 20.58 -11.85
C PRO A 220 -25.69 20.67 -13.38
N TYR A 221 -24.51 20.99 -13.95
CA TYR A 221 -24.35 21.11 -15.41
C TYR A 221 -24.29 19.74 -16.06
N GLU A 222 -24.87 19.59 -17.27
CA GLU A 222 -24.77 18.38 -18.05
C GLU A 222 -23.34 18.10 -18.53
N GLU A 223 -22.55 19.16 -18.78
CA GLU A 223 -21.14 19.11 -19.14
C GLU A 223 -20.33 20.05 -18.24
N PRO A 224 -19.94 19.65 -17.04
CA PRO A 224 -19.16 20.50 -16.14
C PRO A 224 -17.74 20.69 -16.65
N ALA A 225 -17.26 21.94 -16.58
CA ALA A 225 -15.86 22.25 -16.84
C ALA A 225 -14.98 21.78 -15.65
N PHE A 226 -13.92 21.03 -15.93
CA PHE A 226 -12.92 20.67 -14.94
C PHE A 226 -11.57 20.40 -15.57
N ASP A 227 -10.52 20.60 -14.78
CA ASP A 227 -9.14 20.35 -15.15
C ASP A 227 -8.47 19.39 -14.16
N LEU A 228 -7.55 18.57 -14.65
CA LEU A 228 -6.69 17.72 -13.84
C LEU A 228 -5.22 18.04 -14.12
N TYR A 229 -4.54 18.59 -13.10
CA TYR A 229 -3.11 18.94 -13.20
C TYR A 229 -2.26 17.90 -12.45
N PRO A 230 -1.28 17.24 -13.11
CA PRO A 230 -0.28 16.46 -12.42
C PRO A 230 0.54 17.33 -11.45
N LEU A 231 0.71 16.85 -10.22
CA LEU A 231 1.50 17.55 -9.21
C LEU A 231 2.87 16.89 -9.05
N LYS A 232 3.91 17.70 -8.90
CA LYS A 232 5.27 17.27 -8.56
C LYS A 232 5.50 17.11 -7.04
N ASN A 233 4.46 17.27 -6.26
CA ASN A 233 4.51 17.06 -4.82
C ASN A 233 4.72 15.58 -4.51
N THR A 234 5.59 15.28 -3.57
CA THR A 234 5.72 13.94 -2.99
C THR A 234 4.51 13.61 -2.10
N TRP A 235 4.09 12.35 -2.11
CA TRP A 235 3.06 11.87 -1.20
C TRP A 235 3.69 11.25 0.04
N ASN A 236 3.92 12.06 1.07
CA ASN A 236 4.69 11.71 2.26
C ASN A 236 4.07 10.60 3.14
N GLN A 237 2.82 10.21 2.89
CA GLN A 237 2.15 9.12 3.63
C GLN A 237 2.36 7.75 2.99
N VAL A 238 2.84 7.69 1.74
CA VAL A 238 2.97 6.48 0.93
C VAL A 238 4.37 6.41 0.35
N GLY A 239 4.99 5.24 0.36
CA GLY A 239 6.31 5.03 -0.20
C GLY A 239 7.08 3.91 0.47
N SER A 240 8.34 3.76 0.11
CA SER A 240 9.16 2.61 0.47
C SER A 240 9.96 2.86 1.74
N GLY A 241 10.01 1.84 2.61
CA GLY A 241 10.73 1.88 3.87
C GLY A 241 10.24 2.95 4.85
N VAL A 242 10.70 2.90 6.06
CA VAL A 242 10.41 3.92 7.08
C VAL A 242 11.67 4.30 7.85
N VAL A 243 11.63 5.46 8.49
CA VAL A 243 12.62 5.94 9.45
C VAL A 243 11.92 6.41 10.71
N GLY A 244 12.49 6.08 11.85
CA GLY A 244 11.97 6.47 13.16
C GLY A 244 13.09 6.56 14.20
N GLU A 245 12.73 6.78 15.45
CA GLU A 245 13.67 7.00 16.55
C GLU A 245 13.42 6.01 17.69
N LEU A 246 14.47 5.53 18.32
CA LEU A 246 14.37 4.81 19.58
C LEU A 246 14.01 5.80 20.71
N ALA A 247 13.29 5.32 21.72
CA ALA A 247 12.99 6.12 22.89
C ALA A 247 14.27 6.54 23.64
N GLU A 248 15.22 5.62 23.74
CA GLU A 248 16.54 5.83 24.33
C GLU A 248 17.61 5.27 23.39
N PRO A 249 18.78 5.93 23.27
CA PRO A 249 19.88 5.42 22.45
C PRO A 249 20.43 4.10 23.00
N GLU A 250 20.76 3.18 22.09
CA GLU A 250 21.38 1.88 22.41
C GLU A 250 22.78 1.79 21.79
N THR A 251 23.67 0.96 22.38
CA THR A 251 24.89 0.57 21.66
C THR A 251 24.56 -0.33 20.47
N GLU A 252 25.37 -0.27 19.40
CA GLU A 252 25.17 -1.11 18.21
C GLU A 252 25.03 -2.60 18.56
N THR A 253 25.86 -3.07 19.50
CA THR A 253 25.86 -4.49 19.94
C THR A 253 24.57 -4.88 20.66
N GLU A 254 24.05 -4.02 21.55
CA GLU A 254 22.79 -4.25 22.26
C GLU A 254 21.63 -4.23 21.29
N PHE A 255 21.60 -3.24 20.41
CA PHE A 255 20.58 -3.13 19.36
C PHE A 255 20.54 -4.37 18.48
N LEU A 256 21.67 -4.81 17.90
CA LEU A 256 21.73 -6.01 17.04
C LEU A 256 21.29 -7.28 17.78
N LYS A 257 21.68 -7.46 19.07
CA LYS A 257 21.21 -8.58 19.89
C LYS A 257 19.70 -8.53 20.13
N ARG A 258 19.15 -7.33 20.36
CA ARG A 258 17.72 -7.12 20.57
C ARG A 258 16.94 -7.44 19.28
N ILE A 259 17.39 -6.94 18.13
CA ILE A 259 16.78 -7.23 16.82
C ILE A 259 16.84 -8.74 16.51
N LYS A 260 17.99 -9.38 16.73
CA LYS A 260 18.14 -10.83 16.55
C LYS A 260 17.09 -11.62 17.34
N LYS A 261 16.86 -11.25 18.59
CA LYS A 261 15.86 -11.90 19.46
C LYS A 261 14.44 -11.57 19.02
N LEU A 262 14.15 -10.32 18.69
CA LEU A 262 12.82 -9.81 18.38
C LEU A 262 12.24 -10.44 17.11
N PHE A 263 13.10 -10.61 16.09
CA PHE A 263 12.72 -11.19 14.80
C PHE A 263 13.02 -12.69 14.67
N GLU A 264 13.48 -13.32 15.78
CA GLU A 264 13.83 -14.75 15.83
C GLU A 264 14.89 -15.15 14.78
N VAL A 265 15.83 -14.24 14.51
CA VAL A 265 16.82 -14.39 13.45
C VAL A 265 17.92 -15.37 13.86
N GLY A 266 18.20 -16.36 13.02
CA GLY A 266 19.31 -17.30 13.25
C GLY A 266 20.68 -16.60 13.25
N CYS A 267 20.90 -15.65 12.34
CA CYS A 267 22.13 -14.89 12.18
C CYS A 267 21.81 -13.48 11.65
N VAL A 268 22.32 -12.44 12.30
CA VAL A 268 22.32 -11.06 11.76
C VAL A 268 23.64 -10.84 11.05
N LYS A 269 23.62 -10.54 9.76
CA LYS A 269 24.79 -10.08 9.02
C LYS A 269 24.87 -8.55 9.12
N HIS A 270 26.05 -8.00 9.35
CA HIS A 270 26.19 -6.55 9.48
C HIS A 270 27.56 -6.06 9.01
N THR A 271 27.65 -4.75 8.69
CA THR A 271 28.93 -4.06 8.44
C THR A 271 29.74 -3.97 9.73
N ARG A 272 30.99 -3.52 9.60
CA ARG A 272 31.80 -3.17 10.78
C ARG A 272 31.02 -2.20 11.68
N LEU A 273 31.10 -2.39 13.01
CA LEU A 273 30.54 -1.46 13.97
C LEU A 273 31.20 -0.08 13.82
N THR A 274 30.42 0.97 13.89
CA THR A 274 30.88 2.35 13.74
C THR A 274 31.36 2.95 15.06
N GLY A 275 31.00 2.32 16.20
CA GLY A 275 31.26 2.81 17.56
C GLY A 275 30.32 3.93 18.01
N ARG A 276 29.24 4.18 17.26
CA ARG A 276 28.23 5.19 17.60
C ARG A 276 27.05 4.56 18.34
N LEU A 277 26.28 5.40 19.03
CA LEU A 277 24.99 4.97 19.56
C LEU A 277 23.93 4.97 18.43
N ILE A 278 22.99 4.04 18.52
CA ILE A 278 21.83 3.97 17.66
C ILE A 278 20.68 4.75 18.29
N GLN A 279 20.24 5.81 17.65
CA GLN A 279 19.06 6.58 18.00
C GLN A 279 18.06 6.58 16.85
N LYS A 280 18.54 6.82 15.62
CA LYS A 280 17.73 6.92 14.43
C LYS A 280 17.87 5.68 13.58
N VAL A 281 16.75 4.98 13.39
CA VAL A 281 16.67 3.69 12.70
C VAL A 281 15.90 3.87 11.40
N ALA A 282 16.53 3.53 10.27
CA ALA A 282 15.86 3.35 8.99
C ALA A 282 15.69 1.86 8.70
N LEU A 283 14.60 1.48 8.06
CA LEU A 283 14.33 0.08 7.73
C LEU A 283 13.48 -0.09 6.47
N CYS A 284 13.63 -1.26 5.85
CA CYS A 284 12.75 -1.76 4.80
C CYS A 284 12.73 -3.28 4.85
N GLY A 285 11.55 -3.90 4.97
CA GLY A 285 11.38 -5.34 4.88
C GLY A 285 11.83 -5.91 3.54
N GLY A 286 12.05 -7.22 3.46
CA GLY A 286 12.42 -7.91 2.24
C GLY A 286 13.70 -7.41 1.59
N SER A 287 13.69 -7.20 0.29
CA SER A 287 14.85 -6.77 -0.52
C SER A 287 15.01 -5.25 -0.56
N GLY A 288 15.07 -4.58 0.59
CA GLY A 288 15.07 -3.13 0.75
C GLY A 288 16.43 -2.42 0.57
N ALA A 289 17.53 -3.13 0.26
CA ALA A 289 18.89 -2.55 0.23
C ALA A 289 19.06 -1.33 -0.68
N PHE A 290 18.19 -1.14 -1.69
CA PHE A 290 18.20 0.02 -2.58
C PHE A 290 17.94 1.35 -1.85
N LEU A 291 17.36 1.31 -0.65
CA LEU A 291 17.09 2.49 0.18
C LEU A 291 18.26 2.91 1.08
N ALA A 292 19.37 2.17 1.08
CA ALA A 292 20.50 2.47 1.96
C ALA A 292 21.06 3.89 1.78
N SER A 293 21.12 4.39 0.53
CA SER A 293 21.55 5.77 0.26
C SER A 293 20.58 6.82 0.87
N ARG A 294 19.28 6.54 0.87
CA ARG A 294 18.25 7.38 1.49
C ARG A 294 18.40 7.38 3.01
N ALA A 295 18.70 6.21 3.60
CA ALA A 295 18.95 6.08 5.04
C ALA A 295 20.18 6.92 5.47
N VAL A 296 21.28 6.85 4.71
CA VAL A 296 22.49 7.67 4.95
C VAL A 296 22.17 9.15 4.79
N GLY A 297 21.54 9.55 3.67
CA GLY A 297 21.16 10.95 3.42
C GLY A 297 20.18 11.51 4.46
N GLY A 298 19.35 10.65 5.03
CA GLY A 298 18.42 10.95 6.13
C GLY A 298 19.09 11.00 7.51
N GLY A 299 20.39 10.69 7.62
CA GLY A 299 21.15 10.70 8.87
C GLY A 299 20.74 9.57 9.83
N ALA A 300 20.36 8.40 9.32
CA ALA A 300 20.11 7.23 10.16
C ALA A 300 21.42 6.64 10.67
N ASP A 301 21.39 6.08 11.89
CA ASP A 301 22.53 5.42 12.51
C ASP A 301 22.65 3.96 12.05
N VAL A 302 21.51 3.34 11.78
CA VAL A 302 21.40 1.96 11.29
C VAL A 302 20.36 1.86 10.18
N PHE A 303 20.62 0.99 9.19
CA PHE A 303 19.65 0.57 8.21
C PHE A 303 19.42 -0.94 8.29
N ILE A 304 18.15 -1.35 8.51
CA ILE A 304 17.76 -2.75 8.64
C ILE A 304 16.99 -3.16 7.39
N THR A 305 17.35 -4.32 6.82
CA THR A 305 16.58 -4.90 5.71
C THR A 305 16.67 -6.42 5.71
N GLY A 306 15.83 -7.08 4.91
CA GLY A 306 15.82 -8.55 4.80
C GLY A 306 16.98 -9.09 3.99
N GLU A 307 17.41 -8.40 2.93
CA GLU A 307 18.46 -8.87 2.01
C GLU A 307 19.44 -7.77 1.62
N ILE A 308 20.73 -8.08 1.69
CA ILE A 308 21.82 -7.19 1.23
C ILE A 308 22.77 -8.02 0.36
N LYS A 309 23.01 -7.60 -0.87
CA LYS A 309 24.03 -8.22 -1.73
C LYS A 309 25.43 -7.96 -1.20
N TYR A 310 26.34 -8.93 -1.37
CA TYR A 310 27.70 -8.86 -0.85
C TYR A 310 28.41 -7.53 -1.13
N HIS A 311 28.34 -7.01 -2.36
CA HIS A 311 29.02 -5.78 -2.73
C HIS A 311 28.35 -4.51 -2.15
N ASP A 312 27.08 -4.55 -1.79
CA ASP A 312 26.38 -3.40 -1.24
C ASP A 312 26.88 -3.04 0.16
N TYR A 313 27.44 -4.02 0.91
CA TYR A 313 28.05 -3.76 2.22
C TYR A 313 29.24 -2.78 2.13
N PHE A 314 30.05 -2.85 1.05
CA PHE A 314 31.22 -1.98 0.89
C PHE A 314 30.84 -0.52 0.65
N ASN A 315 29.70 -0.27 0.00
CA ASN A 315 29.28 1.07 -0.39
C ASN A 315 29.00 1.97 0.81
N TYR A 316 28.64 1.37 1.95
CA TYR A 316 28.16 2.10 3.14
C TYR A 316 28.99 1.85 4.39
N GLU A 317 30.15 1.16 4.27
CA GLU A 317 31.07 0.91 5.38
C GLU A 317 31.50 2.24 6.02
N ASN A 318 31.49 2.29 7.36
CA ASN A 318 31.77 3.47 8.18
C ASN A 318 30.80 4.67 8.04
N GLN A 319 29.81 4.61 7.12
CA GLN A 319 28.79 5.65 6.98
C GLN A 319 27.58 5.35 7.87
N ILE A 320 27.07 4.13 7.81
CA ILE A 320 25.91 3.65 8.56
C ILE A 320 26.13 2.18 8.95
N LEU A 321 25.54 1.74 10.06
CA LEU A 321 25.48 0.32 10.36
C LEU A 321 24.43 -0.33 9.45
N MET A 322 24.85 -1.19 8.51
CA MET A 322 23.95 -2.02 7.72
C MET A 322 23.66 -3.31 8.47
N ALA A 323 22.39 -3.72 8.60
CA ALA A 323 21.98 -4.96 9.26
C ALA A 323 20.99 -5.74 8.40
N GLU A 324 21.37 -6.96 8.01
CA GLU A 324 20.54 -7.92 7.29
C GLU A 324 19.97 -8.93 8.28
N ILE A 325 18.65 -9.02 8.33
CA ILE A 325 17.93 -9.87 9.29
C ILE A 325 17.16 -11.04 8.66
N GLY A 326 17.28 -11.23 7.34
CA GLY A 326 16.57 -12.25 6.59
C GLY A 326 15.24 -11.75 6.02
N HIS A 327 14.92 -12.20 4.81
CA HIS A 327 13.72 -11.80 4.08
C HIS A 327 12.45 -12.24 4.85
N TYR A 328 12.33 -13.56 5.10
CA TYR A 328 11.21 -14.11 5.84
C TYR A 328 11.06 -13.48 7.23
N GLU A 329 12.16 -13.36 7.95
CA GLU A 329 12.19 -12.87 9.33
C GLU A 329 11.74 -11.40 9.41
N SER A 330 12.08 -10.58 8.42
CA SER A 330 11.65 -9.18 8.36
C SER A 330 10.16 -9.03 8.10
N GLU A 331 9.53 -9.94 7.35
CA GLU A 331 8.16 -9.81 6.86
C GLU A 331 7.15 -10.79 7.49
N GLN A 332 7.60 -11.76 8.30
CA GLN A 332 6.73 -12.77 8.89
C GLN A 332 5.52 -12.23 9.67
N TYR A 333 5.60 -11.00 10.16
CA TYR A 333 4.54 -10.32 10.90
C TYR A 333 3.47 -9.68 10.00
N THR A 334 3.62 -9.73 8.68
CA THR A 334 2.60 -9.27 7.71
C THR A 334 1.26 -9.98 7.93
N LYS A 335 1.28 -11.24 8.35
CA LYS A 335 0.07 -12.00 8.72
C LYS A 335 -0.75 -11.33 9.83
N GLU A 336 -0.11 -10.62 10.77
CA GLU A 336 -0.80 -9.87 11.83
C GLU A 336 -1.56 -8.68 11.26
N ILE A 337 -1.04 -8.04 10.20
CA ILE A 337 -1.73 -6.93 9.51
C ILE A 337 -3.00 -7.45 8.85
N PHE A 338 -2.92 -8.54 8.08
CA PHE A 338 -4.08 -9.16 7.46
C PHE A 338 -5.12 -9.58 8.50
N TYR A 339 -4.67 -10.21 9.58
CA TYR A 339 -5.54 -10.65 10.67
C TYR A 339 -6.31 -9.48 11.27
N SER A 340 -5.63 -8.37 11.58
CA SER A 340 -6.27 -7.17 12.13
C SER A 340 -7.32 -6.60 11.16
N ILE A 341 -6.96 -6.42 9.88
CA ILE A 341 -7.88 -5.87 8.87
C ILE A 341 -9.15 -6.72 8.74
N ILE A 342 -9.00 -8.06 8.70
CA ILE A 342 -10.15 -8.96 8.52
C ILE A 342 -11.00 -8.98 9.78
N ARG A 343 -10.40 -9.05 10.96
CA ARG A 343 -11.15 -9.03 12.24
C ARG A 343 -11.93 -7.74 12.45
N ASP A 344 -11.37 -6.61 12.03
CA ASP A 344 -12.00 -5.30 12.19
C ASP A 344 -13.10 -5.03 11.16
N LEU A 345 -12.89 -5.42 9.89
CA LEU A 345 -13.77 -5.08 8.77
C LEU A 345 -14.66 -6.23 8.27
N CYS A 346 -14.32 -7.47 8.62
CA CYS A 346 -15.01 -8.69 8.20
C CYS A 346 -15.20 -9.66 9.39
N PRO A 347 -15.84 -9.26 10.51
CA PRO A 347 -15.86 -10.01 11.77
C PRO A 347 -16.51 -11.39 11.67
N ASP A 348 -17.38 -11.62 10.69
CA ASP A 348 -18.08 -12.89 10.47
C ASP A 348 -17.24 -13.93 9.71
N VAL A 349 -16.04 -13.55 9.22
CA VAL A 349 -15.15 -14.45 8.49
C VAL A 349 -14.23 -15.18 9.45
N GLU A 350 -14.22 -16.50 9.40
CA GLU A 350 -13.22 -17.28 10.12
C GLU A 350 -11.85 -17.05 9.49
N VAL A 351 -10.87 -16.70 10.32
CA VAL A 351 -9.52 -16.37 9.85
C VAL A 351 -8.46 -17.01 10.73
N GLN A 352 -7.46 -17.63 10.10
CA GLN A 352 -6.35 -18.26 10.80
C GLN A 352 -5.02 -17.92 10.11
N MET A 353 -3.99 -17.68 10.90
CA MET A 353 -2.61 -17.65 10.39
C MET A 353 -2.12 -19.08 10.17
N THR A 354 -1.44 -19.31 9.04
CA THR A 354 -0.86 -20.63 8.74
C THR A 354 0.09 -21.09 9.84
N ARG A 355 0.07 -22.39 10.13
CA ARG A 355 1.03 -23.06 11.01
C ARG A 355 2.28 -23.52 10.25
N VAL A 356 2.23 -23.49 8.92
CA VAL A 356 3.36 -23.85 8.07
C VAL A 356 4.41 -22.75 8.12
N ASN A 357 5.62 -23.11 8.53
CA ASN A 357 6.78 -22.21 8.40
C ASN A 357 7.29 -22.31 6.95
N THR A 358 7.05 -21.28 6.16
CA THR A 358 7.41 -21.22 4.74
C THR A 358 8.85 -20.76 4.49
N ASN A 359 9.63 -20.41 5.54
CA ASN A 359 11.02 -19.99 5.39
C ASN A 359 11.88 -21.13 4.77
N PRO A 360 12.39 -20.97 3.54
CA PRO A 360 13.20 -21.98 2.89
C PRO A 360 14.65 -22.01 3.42
N ILE A 361 15.09 -20.96 4.10
CA ILE A 361 16.46 -20.79 4.58
C ILE A 361 16.59 -21.42 5.97
N LYS A 362 17.62 -22.24 6.14
CA LYS A 362 17.96 -22.84 7.43
C LYS A 362 19.38 -22.44 7.82
N TYR A 363 19.60 -22.27 9.10
CA TYR A 363 20.90 -21.94 9.66
C TYR A 363 21.43 -23.15 10.43
N LEU A 364 22.70 -23.47 10.21
CA LEU A 364 23.40 -24.58 10.90
C LEU A 364 24.25 -24.04 12.04
#